data_c7117931f4f93d295362a9694a06de19
#
_entry.id   c7117931f4f93d295362a9694a06de19
#
_cell.length_a   1.000
_cell.length_b   1.000
_cell.length_c   1.000
_cell.angle_alpha   90.00
_cell.angle_beta   90.00
_cell.angle_gamma   90.00
#
_symmetry.space_group_name_H-M   'P 1'
#
loop_
_entity.id
_entity.type
_entity.pdbx_description
1 polymer ?
#
loop_
_entity_poly.entity_id
_entity_poly.type
_entity_poly.pdbx_seq_one_letter_code
_entity_poly.pdbx_strand_id
1 'polypeptide(L)'
;MFEYFYHEILRNTIVAFGSLFNDISIKHTNDSDNVTSVIKVPLAYGPTQKFLARMEQAPNLNKPVQITLPRMSFEFTALNYDTSRKVTATQTFLSGLASDKTAPRKSYMPVPYNMQFELTIYTKLNDDMLQIVEQILPYFQPAYTLSVDLIKTIGEKRDIPVVFEGISMRDDYEGDFDTRRSLIYTLRFTAKTYLFGAIADVSKDIIKKVSIGYIGGDQTSNPSRDLSYTIEPRATKNYTGTVTTNLSKDIDDLNTTIYIDVVDSTSISTETYITVDNEEMYVESKTGNTLKVTRGSDNTVIAPHVNGSAVKTITSSDNNLIQIGDDFGFGGS
;
A
#
# COMPACT_ATOMS: atom_id res chain seq x y z
N MET A 1 -21.22 15.57 1.22
CA MET A 1 -20.05 16.06 0.47
C MET A 1 -18.73 15.81 1.24
N PHE A 2 -18.72 15.93 2.56
CA PHE A 2 -17.58 15.52 3.38
C PHE A 2 -17.95 14.27 4.16
N GLU A 3 -17.42 13.12 3.73
CA GLU A 3 -17.51 11.86 4.45
C GLU A 3 -16.38 11.80 5.47
N TYR A 4 -16.63 11.21 6.64
CA TYR A 4 -15.60 11.07 7.65
C TYR A 4 -14.54 10.07 7.19
N PHE A 5 -13.28 10.50 7.18
CA PHE A 5 -12.11 9.64 7.00
C PHE A 5 -10.93 10.19 7.80
N TYR A 6 -10.07 9.32 8.27
CA TYR A 6 -8.85 9.69 8.99
C TYR A 6 -7.75 8.66 8.74
N HIS A 7 -6.73 9.06 7.99
CA HIS A 7 -5.61 8.19 7.60
C HIS A 7 -4.38 8.32 8.50
N GLU A 8 -4.42 9.17 9.53
CA GLU A 8 -3.32 9.47 10.45
C GLU A 8 -2.03 9.99 9.79
N ILE A 9 -2.08 10.47 8.54
CA ILE A 9 -0.91 10.88 7.75
C ILE A 9 -0.08 11.95 8.48
N LEU A 10 -0.74 13.01 8.93
CA LEU A 10 -0.07 14.10 9.63
C LEU A 10 0.58 13.62 10.93
N ARG A 11 -0.15 12.82 11.70
CA ARG A 11 0.36 12.23 12.94
C ARG A 11 1.58 11.34 12.70
N ASN A 12 1.50 10.45 11.72
CA ASN A 12 2.60 9.53 11.40
C ASN A 12 3.83 10.30 10.91
N THR A 13 3.65 11.35 10.13
CA THR A 13 4.74 12.23 9.68
C THR A 13 5.39 12.96 10.85
N ILE A 14 4.60 13.48 11.81
CA ILE A 14 5.12 14.16 13.01
C ILE A 14 5.92 13.16 13.87
N VAL A 15 5.41 11.95 14.08
CA VAL A 15 6.11 10.92 14.84
C VAL A 15 7.40 10.50 14.15
N ALA A 16 7.36 10.29 12.83
CA ALA A 16 8.54 9.94 12.04
C ALA A 16 9.61 11.03 12.08
N PHE A 17 9.21 12.31 11.99
CA PHE A 17 10.14 13.43 12.14
C PHE A 17 10.79 13.44 13.52
N GLY A 18 10.02 13.26 14.60
CA GLY A 18 10.57 13.22 15.96
C GLY A 18 11.53 12.05 16.18
N SER A 19 11.31 10.91 15.54
CA SER A 19 12.17 9.74 15.69
C SER A 19 13.60 9.98 15.16
N LEU A 20 13.80 10.90 14.20
CA LEU A 20 15.13 11.22 13.66
C LEU A 20 16.11 11.75 14.73
N PHE A 21 15.59 12.46 15.72
CA PHE A 21 16.42 13.17 16.70
C PHE A 21 16.43 12.52 18.08
N ASN A 22 15.87 11.32 18.20
CA ASN A 22 15.65 10.68 19.50
C ASN A 22 16.91 10.09 20.13
N ASP A 23 17.99 9.88 19.36
CA ASP A 23 19.20 9.20 19.82
C ASP A 23 20.44 10.10 19.92
N ILE A 24 20.24 11.41 19.92
CA ILE A 24 21.32 12.39 20.06
C ILE A 24 21.87 12.35 21.50
N SER A 25 23.19 12.29 21.60
CA SER A 25 23.92 12.23 22.87
C SER A 25 25.11 13.18 22.84
N ILE A 26 25.41 13.81 23.97
CA ILE A 26 26.62 14.60 24.18
C ILE A 26 27.62 13.86 25.06
N LYS A 27 28.90 14.15 24.86
CA LYS A 27 29.99 13.57 25.63
C LYS A 27 30.84 14.67 26.26
N HIS A 28 31.06 14.56 27.54
CA HIS A 28 32.04 15.41 28.25
C HIS A 28 33.33 14.64 28.43
N THR A 29 34.43 15.29 28.13
CA THR A 29 35.79 14.73 28.27
C THR A 29 36.60 15.52 29.30
N ASN A 30 37.58 14.89 29.93
CA ASN A 30 38.59 15.54 30.77
C ASN A 30 39.74 16.05 29.92
N ASP A 31 40.65 16.86 30.54
CA ASP A 31 41.89 17.37 29.92
C ASP A 31 42.79 16.30 29.31
N SER A 32 42.56 15.02 29.62
CA SER A 32 43.26 13.84 29.10
C SER A 32 42.50 13.07 28.04
N ASP A 33 41.49 13.68 27.39
CA ASP A 33 40.60 13.08 26.39
C ASP A 33 39.80 11.84 26.85
N ASN A 34 39.74 11.58 28.15
CA ASN A 34 38.91 10.50 28.68
C ASN A 34 37.47 10.94 28.85
N VAL A 35 36.52 10.15 28.29
CA VAL A 35 35.05 10.41 28.43
C VAL A 35 34.67 10.27 29.89
N THR A 36 34.22 11.35 30.50
CA THR A 36 33.74 11.41 31.88
C THR A 36 32.25 11.14 32.02
N SER A 37 31.45 11.62 31.06
CA SER A 37 30.01 11.39 31.06
C SER A 37 29.45 11.36 29.64
N VAL A 38 28.39 10.55 29.42
CA VAL A 38 27.61 10.54 28.20
C VAL A 38 26.18 10.83 28.61
N ILE A 39 25.59 11.89 28.03
CA ILE A 39 24.25 12.34 28.37
C ILE A 39 23.39 12.25 27.10
N LYS A 40 22.32 11.45 27.15
CA LYS A 40 21.30 11.43 26.09
C LYS A 40 20.46 12.69 26.20
N VAL A 41 20.31 13.42 25.09
CA VAL A 41 19.54 14.66 25.05
C VAL A 41 18.05 14.33 24.87
N PRO A 42 17.20 14.63 25.89
CA PRO A 42 15.78 14.33 25.80
C PRO A 42 15.08 15.20 24.77
N LEU A 43 14.24 14.59 23.93
CA LEU A 43 13.39 15.24 22.94
C LEU A 43 11.93 15.23 23.41
N ALA A 44 11.21 16.32 23.19
CA ALA A 44 9.79 16.40 23.47
C ALA A 44 9.03 17.17 22.38
N TYR A 45 7.79 16.74 22.09
CA TYR A 45 6.88 17.48 21.21
C TYR A 45 6.20 18.61 21.99
N GLY A 46 6.28 19.82 21.48
CA GLY A 46 5.57 20.96 22.02
C GLY A 46 6.19 22.32 21.65
N PRO A 47 5.41 23.39 21.78
CA PRO A 47 5.85 24.71 21.40
C PRO A 47 7.02 25.21 22.26
N THR A 48 7.96 25.89 21.60
CA THR A 48 9.14 26.49 22.20
C THR A 48 8.80 27.33 23.44
N GLN A 49 7.72 28.13 23.38
CA GLN A 49 7.28 28.99 24.47
C GLN A 49 6.94 28.22 25.77
N LYS A 50 6.40 26.99 25.65
CA LYS A 50 6.11 26.15 26.80
C LYS A 50 7.37 25.74 27.57
N PHE A 51 8.47 25.53 26.86
CA PHE A 51 9.75 25.16 27.46
C PHE A 51 10.46 26.38 28.04
N LEU A 52 10.40 27.54 27.35
CA LEU A 52 10.90 28.81 27.88
C LEU A 52 10.20 29.21 29.18
N ALA A 53 8.89 29.21 29.21
CA ALA A 53 8.12 29.49 30.41
C ALA A 53 8.45 28.58 31.59
N ARG A 54 8.81 27.32 31.33
CA ARG A 54 9.26 26.38 32.37
C ARG A 54 10.68 26.63 32.86
N MET A 55 11.54 27.21 32.01
CA MET A 55 12.89 27.62 32.42
C MET A 55 12.86 28.87 33.28
N GLU A 56 11.93 29.81 33.02
CA GLU A 56 11.74 31.05 33.76
C GLU A 56 11.04 30.85 35.11
N GLN A 57 10.23 29.79 35.26
CA GLN A 57 9.54 29.51 36.55
C GLN A 57 10.57 29.22 37.63
N ALA A 58 10.60 30.12 38.63
CA ALA A 58 11.38 29.90 39.83
C ALA A 58 10.95 28.57 40.52
N PRO A 59 11.87 27.76 41.03
CA PRO A 59 11.54 26.51 41.69
C PRO A 59 10.72 26.82 42.96
N ASN A 60 9.46 26.45 42.94
CA ASN A 60 8.64 26.46 44.16
C ASN A 60 9.16 25.36 45.08
N LEU A 61 9.53 25.65 46.30
CA LEU A 61 10.11 24.72 47.27
C LEU A 61 9.35 23.39 47.44
N ASN A 62 8.07 23.37 47.08
CA ASN A 62 7.21 22.18 47.20
C ASN A 62 7.06 21.38 45.85
N LYS A 63 7.50 21.90 44.73
CA LYS A 63 7.48 21.19 43.45
C LYS A 63 8.70 21.62 42.61
N PRO A 64 9.86 20.96 42.74
CA PRO A 64 11.02 21.25 41.95
C PRO A 64 10.80 20.73 40.52
N VAL A 65 10.16 21.50 39.67
CA VAL A 65 10.06 21.24 38.24
C VAL A 65 11.12 22.06 37.51
N GLN A 66 12.37 21.74 37.78
CA GLN A 66 13.47 22.26 36.97
C GLN A 66 13.61 21.43 35.70
N ILE A 67 13.55 22.08 34.54
CA ILE A 67 13.92 21.44 33.30
C ILE A 67 15.45 21.27 33.30
N THR A 68 15.90 20.05 33.17
CA THR A 68 17.34 19.75 33.00
C THR A 68 17.76 20.11 31.58
N LEU A 69 18.86 20.85 31.43
CA LEU A 69 19.54 21.09 30.16
C LEU A 69 20.74 20.13 30.07
N PRO A 70 21.11 19.66 28.85
CA PRO A 70 20.56 19.97 27.53
C PRO A 70 19.22 19.31 27.24
N ARG A 71 18.44 19.94 26.36
CA ARG A 71 17.13 19.43 25.96
C ARG A 71 16.80 19.87 24.53
N MET A 72 15.94 19.08 23.86
CA MET A 72 15.38 19.44 22.56
C MET A 72 13.85 19.43 22.61
N SER A 73 13.23 20.30 21.85
CA SER A 73 11.81 20.28 21.58
C SER A 73 11.57 20.45 20.07
N PHE A 74 10.50 19.85 19.57
CA PHE A 74 10.07 20.11 18.21
C PHE A 74 8.58 20.37 18.15
N GLU A 75 8.19 21.16 17.16
CA GLU A 75 6.80 21.47 16.91
C GLU A 75 6.50 21.52 15.42
N PHE A 76 5.26 21.22 15.07
CA PHE A 76 4.70 21.41 13.74
C PHE A 76 4.12 22.83 13.68
N THR A 77 4.67 23.67 12.82
CA THR A 77 4.36 25.12 12.82
C THR A 77 3.40 25.53 11.72
N ALA A 78 3.49 24.92 10.52
CA ALA A 78 2.64 25.29 9.39
C ALA A 78 2.44 24.15 8.39
N LEU A 79 1.30 24.20 7.68
CA LEU A 79 0.94 23.31 6.58
C LEU A 79 0.62 24.16 5.34
N ASN A 80 1.45 24.06 4.31
CA ASN A 80 1.31 24.86 3.09
C ASN A 80 1.09 23.94 1.88
N TYR A 81 0.14 24.32 1.01
CA TYR A 81 -0.05 23.63 -0.26
C TYR A 81 1.16 23.82 -1.19
N ASP A 82 1.62 22.75 -1.82
CA ASP A 82 2.74 22.82 -2.76
C ASP A 82 2.24 22.86 -4.21
N THR A 83 2.25 24.06 -4.79
CA THR A 83 1.80 24.29 -6.16
C THR A 83 2.71 23.67 -7.21
N SER A 84 4.00 23.45 -6.90
CA SER A 84 4.99 22.91 -7.84
C SER A 84 4.77 21.43 -8.13
N ARG A 85 4.21 20.68 -7.16
CA ARG A 85 3.92 19.24 -7.25
C ARG A 85 2.44 18.95 -7.55
N LYS A 86 1.68 19.97 -8.00
CA LYS A 86 0.25 19.81 -8.29
C LYS A 86 0.00 18.73 -9.32
N VAL A 87 -0.91 17.82 -9.01
CA VAL A 87 -1.44 16.78 -9.90
C VAL A 87 -2.86 17.15 -10.33
N THR A 88 -3.31 16.64 -11.48
CA THR A 88 -4.65 16.89 -12.00
C THR A 88 -5.71 16.33 -11.03
N ALA A 89 -6.69 17.15 -10.66
CA ALA A 89 -7.70 16.83 -9.64
C ALA A 89 -8.66 15.67 -10.05
N THR A 90 -8.80 15.43 -11.36
CA THR A 90 -9.66 14.35 -11.90
C THR A 90 -8.97 13.00 -11.98
N GLN A 91 -7.66 12.95 -11.79
CA GLN A 91 -6.88 11.73 -11.90
C GLN A 91 -7.10 10.84 -10.66
N THR A 92 -7.36 9.57 -10.92
CA THR A 92 -7.56 8.57 -9.87
C THR A 92 -6.59 7.41 -10.07
N PHE A 93 -6.24 6.72 -9.01
CA PHE A 93 -5.49 5.47 -9.09
C PHE A 93 -6.24 4.36 -8.37
N LEU A 94 -6.02 3.14 -8.83
CA LEU A 94 -6.53 1.93 -8.23
C LEU A 94 -5.40 1.28 -7.43
N SER A 95 -5.68 0.96 -6.18
CA SER A 95 -4.75 0.20 -5.34
C SER A 95 -5.44 -1.07 -4.86
N GLY A 96 -4.75 -2.21 -5.00
CA GLY A 96 -5.16 -3.48 -4.42
C GLY A 96 -4.39 -3.74 -3.13
N LEU A 97 -5.03 -4.27 -2.09
CA LEU A 97 -4.30 -4.82 -0.96
C LEU A 97 -3.47 -6.02 -1.42
N ALA A 98 -2.24 -6.12 -0.94
CA ALA A 98 -1.39 -7.29 -1.22
C ALA A 98 -2.03 -8.61 -0.74
N SER A 99 -2.95 -8.54 0.23
CA SER A 99 -3.68 -9.69 0.79
C SER A 99 -5.03 -9.97 0.12
N ASP A 100 -5.61 -9.01 -0.61
CA ASP A 100 -6.90 -9.17 -1.27
C ASP A 100 -6.89 -8.49 -2.64
N LYS A 101 -6.44 -9.24 -3.65
CA LYS A 101 -6.45 -8.81 -5.05
C LYS A 101 -7.87 -8.66 -5.64
N THR A 102 -8.87 -9.15 -4.93
CA THR A 102 -10.25 -9.20 -5.43
C THR A 102 -11.06 -7.93 -5.18
N ALA A 103 -10.57 -7.02 -4.35
CA ALA A 103 -11.25 -5.77 -4.00
C ALA A 103 -10.35 -4.55 -4.28
N PRO A 104 -10.25 -4.11 -5.54
CA PRO A 104 -9.52 -2.89 -5.85
C PRO A 104 -10.19 -1.69 -5.16
N ARG A 105 -9.37 -0.80 -4.60
CA ARG A 105 -9.82 0.44 -3.99
C ARG A 105 -9.42 1.61 -4.86
N LYS A 106 -10.35 2.52 -5.05
CA LYS A 106 -10.16 3.73 -5.86
C LYS A 106 -9.91 4.92 -4.95
N SER A 107 -8.86 5.67 -5.23
CA SER A 107 -8.60 6.95 -4.58
C SER A 107 -8.27 8.02 -5.62
N TYR A 108 -8.58 9.25 -5.30
CA TYR A 108 -8.06 10.38 -6.07
C TYR A 108 -6.56 10.54 -5.81
N MET A 109 -5.85 11.10 -6.79
CA MET A 109 -4.43 11.39 -6.61
C MET A 109 -4.21 12.27 -5.38
N PRO A 110 -3.17 11.99 -4.59
CA PRO A 110 -2.94 12.72 -3.36
C PRO A 110 -2.55 14.17 -3.61
N VAL A 111 -2.96 15.02 -2.69
CA VAL A 111 -2.67 16.45 -2.73
C VAL A 111 -1.34 16.73 -2.04
N PRO A 112 -0.39 17.40 -2.70
CA PRO A 112 0.93 17.69 -2.12
C PRO A 112 0.86 18.84 -1.12
N TYR A 113 1.45 18.62 0.06
CA TYR A 113 1.60 19.61 1.10
C TYR A 113 3.02 19.64 1.66
N ASN A 114 3.44 20.80 2.07
CA ASN A 114 4.68 21.04 2.79
C ASN A 114 4.35 21.26 4.27
N MET A 115 4.86 20.36 5.13
CA MET A 115 4.76 20.47 6.59
C MET A 115 6.02 21.14 7.12
N GLN A 116 5.85 22.28 7.80
CA GLN A 116 6.98 22.98 8.42
C GLN A 116 7.16 22.55 9.86
N PHE A 117 8.40 22.27 10.22
CA PHE A 117 8.81 21.87 11.57
C PHE A 117 9.90 22.79 12.10
N GLU A 118 9.82 23.07 13.37
CA GLU A 118 10.91 23.73 14.11
C GLU A 118 11.42 22.77 15.19
N LEU A 119 12.74 22.52 15.16
CA LEU A 119 13.46 21.80 16.20
C LEU A 119 14.26 22.82 17.00
N THR A 120 13.94 22.99 18.27
CA THR A 120 14.63 23.92 19.17
C THR A 120 15.50 23.14 20.16
N ILE A 121 16.74 23.54 20.24
CA ILE A 121 17.77 22.99 21.11
C ILE A 121 18.06 23.99 22.22
N TYR A 122 18.04 23.53 23.46
CA TYR A 122 18.33 24.32 24.64
C TYR A 122 19.53 23.74 25.36
N THR A 123 20.58 24.56 25.54
CA THR A 123 21.76 24.16 26.28
C THR A 123 22.24 25.29 27.20
N LYS A 124 23.09 24.94 28.16
CA LYS A 124 23.80 25.90 29.00
C LYS A 124 25.20 26.21 28.46
N LEU A 125 25.84 25.21 27.88
CA LEU A 125 27.20 25.29 27.35
C LEU A 125 27.17 25.35 25.83
N ASN A 126 28.06 26.17 25.26
CA ASN A 126 28.19 26.29 23.81
C ASN A 126 28.72 24.99 23.17
N ASP A 127 29.64 24.30 23.88
CA ASP A 127 30.21 23.04 23.42
C ASP A 127 29.13 21.95 23.25
N ASP A 128 28.20 21.82 24.21
CA ASP A 128 27.06 20.91 24.12
C ASP A 128 26.18 21.22 22.90
N MET A 129 25.97 22.53 22.62
CA MET A 129 25.18 22.96 21.48
C MET A 129 25.84 22.56 20.17
N LEU A 130 27.14 22.80 20.03
CA LEU A 130 27.90 22.46 18.82
C LEU A 130 27.92 20.96 18.58
N GLN A 131 28.14 20.15 19.64
CA GLN A 131 28.08 18.68 19.53
C GLN A 131 26.72 18.20 19.00
N ILE A 132 25.61 18.78 19.46
CA ILE A 132 24.28 18.41 19.00
C ILE A 132 24.08 18.79 17.54
N VAL A 133 24.45 20.02 17.16
CA VAL A 133 24.28 20.53 15.79
C VAL A 133 25.12 19.74 14.78
N GLU A 134 26.36 19.41 15.13
CA GLU A 134 27.26 18.59 14.30
C GLU A 134 26.73 17.14 14.10
N GLN A 135 25.97 16.61 15.02
CA GLN A 135 25.32 15.31 14.85
C GLN A 135 24.11 15.36 13.91
N ILE A 136 23.48 16.54 13.73
CA ILE A 136 22.28 16.71 12.93
C ILE A 136 22.59 17.07 11.48
N LEU A 137 23.39 18.12 11.27
CA LEU A 137 23.56 18.77 9.96
C LEU A 137 24.08 17.85 8.85
N PRO A 138 25.04 16.93 9.07
CA PRO A 138 25.60 16.09 8.00
C PRO A 138 24.60 15.16 7.33
N TYR A 139 23.49 14.84 7.99
CA TYR A 139 22.44 13.98 7.41
C TYR A 139 21.56 14.72 6.39
N PHE A 140 21.59 16.05 6.36
CA PHE A 140 20.77 16.87 5.48
C PHE A 140 21.60 17.45 4.32
N GLN A 141 21.61 16.77 3.16
CA GLN A 141 22.35 17.18 1.94
C GLN A 141 21.42 17.30 0.72
N PRO A 142 20.61 18.31 0.56
CA PRO A 142 19.97 19.17 1.56
C PRO A 142 18.79 18.50 2.24
N ALA A 143 18.39 17.29 1.84
CA ALA A 143 17.23 16.58 2.33
C ALA A 143 17.59 15.21 2.91
N TYR A 144 16.89 14.81 3.95
CA TYR A 144 16.85 13.45 4.46
C TYR A 144 15.51 12.80 4.10
N THR A 145 15.51 11.57 3.61
CA THR A 145 14.31 10.90 3.16
C THR A 145 13.76 9.97 4.24
N LEU A 146 12.51 10.20 4.63
CA LEU A 146 11.77 9.36 5.57
C LEU A 146 10.79 8.46 4.82
N SER A 147 10.86 7.16 5.01
CA SER A 147 9.84 6.24 4.53
C SER A 147 8.70 6.15 5.55
N VAL A 148 7.53 6.62 5.20
CA VAL A 148 6.35 6.69 6.07
C VAL A 148 5.20 5.91 5.45
N ASP A 149 4.54 5.08 6.27
CA ASP A 149 3.28 4.42 5.90
C ASP A 149 2.16 5.46 5.93
N LEU A 150 1.77 5.98 4.76
CA LEU A 150 0.76 7.02 4.66
C LEU A 150 -0.64 6.46 4.86
N ILE A 151 -0.93 5.30 4.25
CA ILE A 151 -2.24 4.67 4.36
C ILE A 151 -2.06 3.17 4.59
N LYS A 152 -2.29 2.74 5.81
CA LYS A 152 -2.19 1.31 6.20
C LYS A 152 -3.20 0.43 5.48
N THR A 153 -4.39 0.98 5.20
CA THR A 153 -5.52 0.23 4.59
C THR A 153 -5.24 -0.25 3.18
N ILE A 154 -4.38 0.44 2.43
CA ILE A 154 -3.98 0.07 1.07
C ILE A 154 -2.48 -0.23 0.95
N GLY A 155 -1.77 -0.25 2.08
CA GLY A 155 -0.33 -0.52 2.10
C GLY A 155 0.53 0.56 1.42
N GLU A 156 0.01 1.80 1.31
CA GLU A 156 0.72 2.87 0.60
C GLU A 156 1.83 3.43 1.47
N LYS A 157 3.07 3.15 1.08
CA LYS A 157 4.29 3.72 1.65
C LYS A 157 4.85 4.76 0.72
N ARG A 158 5.28 5.88 1.28
CA ARG A 158 5.97 6.90 0.50
C ARG A 158 7.18 7.45 1.22
N ASP A 159 8.14 7.80 0.40
CA ASP A 159 9.33 8.49 0.83
C ASP A 159 9.04 10.00 0.90
N ILE A 160 9.17 10.54 2.11
CA ILE A 160 8.95 11.95 2.40
C ILE A 160 10.31 12.61 2.59
N PRO A 161 10.74 13.46 1.64
CA PRO A 161 11.96 14.23 1.82
C PRO A 161 11.73 15.33 2.85
N VAL A 162 12.60 15.38 3.86
CA VAL A 162 12.66 16.42 4.88
C VAL A 162 13.86 17.30 4.53
N VAL A 163 13.57 18.52 4.12
CA VAL A 163 14.58 19.51 3.69
C VAL A 163 14.93 20.39 4.88
N PHE A 164 16.21 20.56 5.14
CA PHE A 164 16.72 21.55 6.08
C PHE A 164 16.74 22.94 5.43
N GLU A 165 16.13 23.95 6.08
CA GLU A 165 16.04 25.32 5.55
C GLU A 165 17.05 26.26 6.16
N GLY A 166 17.34 26.09 7.44
CA GLY A 166 18.28 26.98 8.12
C GLY A 166 18.25 26.86 9.63
N ILE A 167 19.19 27.53 10.26
CA ILE A 167 19.32 27.60 11.71
C ILE A 167 19.30 29.06 12.17
N SER A 168 18.55 29.31 13.22
CA SER A 168 18.50 30.59 13.92
C SER A 168 19.11 30.42 15.30
N MET A 169 20.05 31.27 15.65
CA MET A 169 20.78 31.24 16.91
C MET A 169 20.38 32.40 17.78
N ARG A 170 20.01 32.10 19.01
CA ARG A 170 19.69 33.11 20.03
C ARG A 170 20.41 32.77 21.31
N ASP A 171 21.10 33.78 21.87
CA ASP A 171 21.69 33.72 23.21
C ASP A 171 20.79 34.55 24.14
N ASP A 172 20.07 33.88 25.02
CA ASP A 172 19.20 34.56 25.97
C ASP A 172 19.97 34.78 27.26
N TYR A 173 20.34 36.04 27.43
CA TYR A 173 21.11 36.50 28.56
C TYR A 173 20.23 37.42 29.42
N GLU A 174 19.83 36.96 30.59
CA GLU A 174 18.98 37.72 31.50
C GLU A 174 19.73 38.05 32.80
N GLY A 175 20.07 39.34 33.00
CA GLY A 175 20.56 39.89 34.23
C GLY A 175 22.10 39.89 34.44
N ASP A 176 22.55 39.97 35.69
CA ASP A 176 23.96 40.04 36.08
C ASP A 176 24.77 38.80 35.70
N PHE A 177 26.13 38.93 35.66
CA PHE A 177 27.07 37.88 35.25
C PHE A 177 26.89 36.51 35.93
N ASP A 178 26.09 36.45 36.97
CA ASP A 178 25.82 35.24 37.78
C ASP A 178 24.49 34.55 37.42
N THR A 179 23.70 35.13 36.51
CA THR A 179 22.38 34.61 36.16
C THR A 179 22.39 33.71 34.94
N ARG A 180 21.41 32.87 34.90
CA ARG A 180 21.28 31.73 33.97
C ARG A 180 21.37 32.14 32.49
N ARG A 181 22.42 31.72 31.82
CA ARG A 181 22.58 31.78 30.38
C ARG A 181 21.93 30.55 29.75
N SER A 182 21.04 30.72 28.79
CA SER A 182 20.52 29.65 27.96
C SER A 182 20.78 29.95 26.50
N LEU A 183 21.42 29.02 25.80
CA LEU A 183 21.60 29.06 24.38
C LEU A 183 20.44 28.35 23.72
N ILE A 184 19.82 29.01 22.72
CA ILE A 184 18.64 28.54 22.03
C ILE A 184 18.92 28.55 20.54
N TYR A 185 19.01 27.35 19.93
CA TYR A 185 19.14 27.22 18.49
C TYR A 185 17.88 26.59 17.93
N THR A 186 17.31 27.24 16.90
CA THR A 186 16.11 26.75 16.23
C THR A 186 16.45 26.37 14.79
N LEU A 187 16.30 25.10 14.49
CA LEU A 187 16.48 24.53 13.16
C LEU A 187 15.12 24.41 12.48
N ARG A 188 15.02 24.89 11.24
CA ARG A 188 13.80 24.81 10.45
C ARG A 188 13.91 23.76 9.37
N PHE A 189 12.81 22.97 9.24
CA PHE A 189 12.71 21.88 8.29
C PHE A 189 11.38 21.93 7.55
N THR A 190 11.38 21.50 6.29
CA THR A 190 10.16 21.31 5.51
C THR A 190 10.09 19.88 5.05
N ALA A 191 9.05 19.14 5.48
CA ALA A 191 8.73 17.81 5.03
C ALA A 191 7.71 17.87 3.89
N LYS A 192 8.06 17.30 2.73
CA LYS A 192 7.22 17.30 1.52
C LYS A 192 6.30 16.08 1.50
N THR A 193 5.15 16.18 2.13
CA THR A 193 4.18 15.10 2.28
C THR A 193 3.05 15.15 1.25
N TYR A 194 2.17 14.15 1.31
CA TYR A 194 0.97 14.03 0.49
C TYR A 194 -0.24 13.71 1.37
N LEU A 195 -1.35 14.38 1.15
CA LEU A 195 -2.62 14.09 1.81
C LEU A 195 -3.55 13.36 0.84
N PHE A 196 -4.11 12.27 1.29
CA PHE A 196 -5.06 11.46 0.55
C PHE A 196 -6.49 11.79 1.00
N GLY A 197 -7.42 11.76 0.03
CA GLY A 197 -8.85 11.88 0.31
C GLY A 197 -9.46 10.56 0.78
N ALA A 198 -10.80 10.53 0.83
CA ALA A 198 -11.55 9.31 1.10
C ALA A 198 -11.23 8.23 0.06
N ILE A 199 -11.15 6.98 0.52
CA ILE A 199 -10.93 5.80 -0.32
C ILE A 199 -12.30 5.16 -0.56
N ALA A 200 -12.71 5.06 -1.83
CA ALA A 200 -13.93 4.38 -2.20
C ALA A 200 -13.66 2.92 -2.57
N ASP A 201 -14.50 2.03 -2.08
CA ASP A 201 -14.53 0.66 -2.57
C ASP A 201 -15.10 0.67 -3.99
N VAL A 202 -14.41 0.04 -4.93
CA VAL A 202 -14.88 -0.10 -6.29
C VAL A 202 -15.83 -1.28 -6.35
N SER A 203 -16.96 -1.12 -7.09
CA SER A 203 -17.85 -2.25 -7.40
C SER A 203 -17.03 -3.40 -7.98
N LYS A 204 -17.31 -4.61 -7.48
CA LYS A 204 -16.68 -5.85 -7.96
C LYS A 204 -17.28 -6.34 -9.28
N ASP A 205 -18.16 -5.54 -9.88
CA ASP A 205 -18.84 -5.94 -11.10
C ASP A 205 -17.90 -5.93 -12.30
N ILE A 206 -17.75 -7.10 -12.88
CA ILE A 206 -16.94 -7.32 -14.08
C ILE A 206 -17.90 -7.49 -15.25
N ILE A 207 -17.62 -6.83 -16.37
CA ILE A 207 -18.36 -7.07 -17.62
C ILE A 207 -17.96 -8.44 -18.14
N LYS A 208 -18.84 -9.43 -17.96
CA LYS A 208 -18.61 -10.82 -18.38
C LYS A 208 -19.09 -11.11 -19.80
N LYS A 209 -20.02 -10.29 -20.32
CA LYS A 209 -20.65 -10.52 -21.63
C LYS A 209 -21.08 -9.21 -22.24
N VAL A 210 -20.74 -9.01 -23.50
CA VAL A 210 -21.23 -7.90 -24.30
C VAL A 210 -22.05 -8.47 -25.47
N SER A 211 -23.34 -8.10 -25.52
CA SER A 211 -24.21 -8.48 -26.64
C SER A 211 -24.51 -7.25 -27.48
N ILE A 212 -24.11 -7.29 -28.73
CA ILE A 212 -24.32 -6.22 -29.70
C ILE A 212 -25.36 -6.71 -30.71
N GLY A 213 -26.52 -6.05 -30.75
CA GLY A 213 -27.57 -6.32 -31.73
C GLY A 213 -27.60 -5.24 -32.81
N TYR A 214 -27.50 -5.62 -34.07
CA TYR A 214 -27.76 -4.75 -35.20
C TYR A 214 -29.20 -4.95 -35.62
N ILE A 215 -29.97 -3.87 -35.69
CA ILE A 215 -31.38 -3.90 -36.03
C ILE A 215 -31.54 -3.10 -37.33
N GLY A 216 -32.00 -3.77 -38.39
CA GLY A 216 -32.36 -3.13 -39.63
C GLY A 216 -33.89 -2.92 -39.72
N GLY A 217 -34.32 -1.94 -40.49
CA GLY A 217 -35.73 -1.65 -40.71
C GLY A 217 -36.25 -0.39 -40.05
N ASP A 218 -37.54 -0.04 -40.36
CA ASP A 218 -38.21 1.12 -39.81
C ASP A 218 -38.49 0.92 -38.32
N GLN A 219 -37.97 1.83 -37.49
CA GLN A 219 -37.93 1.71 -36.03
C GLN A 219 -39.29 1.76 -35.32
N THR A 220 -40.40 1.89 -36.07
CA THR A 220 -41.66 2.31 -35.43
C THR A 220 -42.56 1.19 -34.98
N SER A 221 -42.46 -0.06 -35.43
CA SER A 221 -43.43 -1.07 -35.03
C SER A 221 -42.97 -2.52 -34.89
N ASN A 222 -41.86 -2.91 -35.47
CA ASN A 222 -41.33 -4.26 -35.27
C ASN A 222 -39.85 -4.36 -35.74
N PRO A 223 -38.88 -4.00 -34.90
CA PRO A 223 -37.49 -4.06 -35.29
C PRO A 223 -37.07 -5.52 -35.54
N SER A 224 -36.73 -5.84 -36.79
CA SER A 224 -36.14 -7.13 -37.10
C SER A 224 -34.65 -7.13 -36.69
N ARG A 225 -34.22 -8.12 -35.96
CA ARG A 225 -32.80 -8.30 -35.61
C ARG A 225 -32.14 -8.98 -36.79
N ASP A 226 -31.29 -8.23 -37.51
CA ASP A 226 -30.58 -8.76 -38.68
C ASP A 226 -29.31 -9.49 -38.28
N LEU A 227 -28.61 -9.00 -37.24
CA LEU A 227 -27.36 -9.57 -36.81
C LEU A 227 -27.14 -9.34 -35.31
N SER A 228 -26.65 -10.34 -34.62
CA SER A 228 -26.19 -10.18 -33.23
C SER A 228 -24.84 -10.82 -33.00
N TYR A 229 -23.94 -10.05 -32.35
CA TYR A 229 -22.66 -10.55 -31.89
C TYR A 229 -22.69 -10.66 -30.37
N THR A 230 -22.24 -11.78 -29.85
CA THR A 230 -21.98 -11.96 -28.44
C THR A 230 -20.47 -12.10 -28.25
N ILE A 231 -19.87 -11.20 -27.49
CA ILE A 231 -18.45 -11.20 -27.16
C ILE A 231 -18.33 -11.59 -25.70
N GLU A 232 -17.69 -12.72 -25.46
CA GLU A 232 -17.39 -13.23 -24.14
C GLU A 232 -15.86 -13.38 -24.06
N PRO A 233 -15.14 -12.47 -23.35
CA PRO A 233 -13.70 -12.65 -23.17
C PRO A 233 -13.48 -13.88 -22.29
N ARG A 234 -12.56 -14.73 -22.71
CA ARG A 234 -12.15 -15.94 -21.98
C ARG A 234 -10.71 -15.78 -21.54
N ALA A 235 -10.46 -15.99 -20.27
CA ALA A 235 -9.11 -16.06 -19.76
C ALA A 235 -8.53 -17.46 -20.00
N THR A 236 -7.23 -17.56 -20.19
CA THR A 236 -6.53 -18.85 -20.11
C THR A 236 -6.60 -19.32 -18.67
N LYS A 237 -7.49 -20.29 -18.41
CA LYS A 237 -7.68 -20.81 -17.06
C LYS A 237 -6.67 -21.93 -16.80
N ASN A 238 -5.92 -21.80 -15.74
CA ASN A 238 -5.16 -22.89 -15.19
C ASN A 238 -6.07 -23.62 -14.19
N TYR A 239 -6.78 -24.64 -14.68
CA TYR A 239 -7.66 -25.45 -13.83
C TYR A 239 -6.84 -26.15 -12.75
N THR A 240 -6.89 -25.60 -11.55
CA THR A 240 -6.26 -26.17 -10.35
C THR A 240 -7.11 -27.26 -9.70
N GLY A 241 -8.17 -27.70 -10.38
CA GLY A 241 -9.08 -28.73 -9.89
C GLY A 241 -8.33 -29.94 -9.34
N THR A 242 -8.86 -30.50 -8.28
CA THR A 242 -8.28 -31.72 -7.68
C THR A 242 -8.30 -32.86 -8.71
N VAL A 243 -7.16 -33.50 -8.92
CA VAL A 243 -7.10 -34.73 -9.71
C VAL A 243 -8.05 -35.75 -9.06
N THR A 244 -9.11 -36.07 -9.79
CA THR A 244 -10.17 -36.94 -9.29
C THR A 244 -9.86 -38.42 -9.63
N THR A 245 -9.31 -38.62 -10.84
CA THR A 245 -8.95 -39.96 -11.34
C THR A 245 -8.01 -39.81 -12.52
N ASN A 246 -7.64 -40.91 -13.16
CA ASN A 246 -6.84 -40.93 -14.38
C ASN A 246 -7.57 -41.68 -15.48
N LEU A 247 -7.26 -41.40 -16.74
CA LEU A 247 -7.71 -42.20 -17.87
C LEU A 247 -7.13 -43.62 -17.77
N SER A 248 -7.95 -44.63 -18.10
CA SER A 248 -7.52 -46.04 -18.16
C SER A 248 -7.22 -46.51 -19.58
N LYS A 249 -7.51 -45.70 -20.59
CA LYS A 249 -7.23 -45.94 -22.02
C LYS A 249 -6.88 -44.67 -22.76
N ASP A 250 -6.16 -44.79 -23.86
CA ASP A 250 -5.92 -43.71 -24.79
C ASP A 250 -7.20 -43.22 -25.45
N ILE A 251 -7.28 -41.93 -25.71
CA ILE A 251 -8.39 -41.28 -26.41
C ILE A 251 -7.83 -40.60 -27.66
N ASP A 252 -8.48 -40.83 -28.81
CA ASP A 252 -8.15 -40.17 -30.09
C ASP A 252 -8.81 -38.78 -30.18
N ASP A 253 -8.59 -38.05 -31.26
CA ASP A 253 -9.13 -36.72 -31.57
C ASP A 253 -10.22 -36.73 -32.67
N LEU A 254 -10.78 -37.91 -32.99
CA LEU A 254 -11.63 -38.07 -34.17
C LEU A 254 -13.10 -37.70 -33.94
N ASN A 255 -13.60 -37.85 -32.72
CA ASN A 255 -15.05 -37.76 -32.43
C ASN A 255 -15.36 -36.74 -31.35
N THR A 256 -16.46 -36.01 -31.50
CA THR A 256 -16.96 -35.02 -30.55
C THR A 256 -17.70 -35.65 -29.36
N THR A 257 -18.27 -36.84 -29.51
CA THR A 257 -18.91 -37.56 -28.43
C THR A 257 -18.31 -38.95 -28.37
N ILE A 258 -17.76 -39.32 -27.24
CA ILE A 258 -17.05 -40.58 -27.03
C ILE A 258 -17.36 -41.20 -25.67
N TYR A 259 -17.02 -42.45 -25.54
CA TYR A 259 -16.95 -43.16 -24.25
C TYR A 259 -15.51 -43.19 -23.78
N ILE A 260 -15.24 -42.64 -22.62
CA ILE A 260 -13.93 -42.66 -21.98
C ILE A 260 -13.94 -43.56 -20.77
N ASP A 261 -12.90 -44.35 -20.59
CA ASP A 261 -12.73 -45.18 -19.42
C ASP A 261 -11.78 -44.54 -18.44
N VAL A 262 -12.20 -44.42 -17.18
CA VAL A 262 -11.40 -43.87 -16.07
C VAL A 262 -11.10 -44.96 -15.04
N VAL A 263 -10.07 -44.76 -14.23
CA VAL A 263 -9.68 -45.71 -13.19
C VAL A 263 -10.76 -45.78 -12.10
N ASP A 264 -11.26 -44.65 -11.69
CA ASP A 264 -12.34 -44.55 -10.68
C ASP A 264 -13.26 -43.38 -11.01
N SER A 265 -14.53 -43.64 -11.16
CA SER A 265 -15.54 -42.65 -11.48
C SER A 265 -16.40 -42.21 -10.28
N THR A 266 -16.13 -42.72 -9.06
CA THR A 266 -17.00 -42.50 -7.89
C THR A 266 -17.22 -41.04 -7.59
N SER A 267 -16.21 -40.22 -7.74
CA SER A 267 -16.24 -38.77 -7.46
C SER A 267 -16.69 -37.92 -8.65
N ILE A 268 -16.98 -38.52 -9.81
CA ILE A 268 -17.47 -37.83 -11.00
C ILE A 268 -18.99 -37.95 -11.08
N SER A 269 -19.68 -36.82 -11.12
CA SER A 269 -21.13 -36.78 -11.31
C SER A 269 -21.49 -36.67 -12.79
N THR A 270 -22.69 -37.05 -13.17
CA THR A 270 -23.27 -36.74 -14.48
C THR A 270 -23.68 -35.28 -14.53
N GLU A 271 -23.82 -34.70 -15.73
CA GLU A 271 -24.16 -33.30 -15.96
C GLU A 271 -23.14 -32.30 -15.38
N THR A 272 -21.87 -32.75 -15.29
CA THR A 272 -20.75 -31.92 -14.85
C THR A 272 -19.65 -31.85 -15.91
N TYR A 273 -18.72 -30.92 -15.73
CA TYR A 273 -17.56 -30.81 -16.59
C TYR A 273 -16.33 -31.42 -15.92
N ILE A 274 -15.51 -32.04 -16.77
CA ILE A 274 -14.19 -32.56 -16.40
C ILE A 274 -13.15 -31.99 -17.35
N THR A 275 -11.91 -31.88 -16.91
CA THR A 275 -10.77 -31.57 -17.78
C THR A 275 -9.82 -32.75 -17.86
N VAL A 276 -9.32 -32.97 -19.06
CA VAL A 276 -8.19 -33.88 -19.32
C VAL A 276 -7.13 -33.06 -20.05
N ASP A 277 -5.98 -32.87 -19.42
CA ASP A 277 -4.96 -31.92 -19.86
C ASP A 277 -5.57 -30.51 -20.05
N ASN A 278 -5.63 -30.00 -21.30
CA ASN A 278 -6.20 -28.69 -21.62
C ASN A 278 -7.58 -28.79 -22.30
N GLU A 279 -8.17 -29.98 -22.38
CA GLU A 279 -9.48 -30.18 -22.99
C GLU A 279 -10.57 -30.29 -21.93
N GLU A 280 -11.64 -29.53 -22.10
CA GLU A 280 -12.85 -29.61 -21.28
C GLU A 280 -13.89 -30.52 -21.94
N MET A 281 -14.47 -31.41 -21.15
CA MET A 281 -15.44 -32.41 -21.59
C MET A 281 -16.68 -32.35 -20.70
N TYR A 282 -17.87 -32.42 -21.29
CA TYR A 282 -19.12 -32.50 -20.57
C TYR A 282 -19.53 -33.94 -20.39
N VAL A 283 -19.77 -34.39 -19.14
CA VAL A 283 -20.19 -35.75 -18.80
C VAL A 283 -21.69 -35.89 -18.95
N GLU A 284 -22.13 -36.58 -20.01
CA GLU A 284 -23.56 -36.80 -20.29
C GLU A 284 -24.14 -37.92 -19.43
N SER A 285 -23.43 -39.05 -19.35
CA SER A 285 -23.86 -40.21 -18.59
C SER A 285 -22.69 -41.05 -18.09
N LYS A 286 -22.95 -41.86 -17.08
CA LYS A 286 -21.95 -42.72 -16.42
C LYS A 286 -22.47 -44.15 -16.27
N THR A 287 -21.66 -45.14 -16.65
CA THR A 287 -21.95 -46.57 -16.45
C THR A 287 -20.70 -47.25 -15.92
N GLY A 288 -20.69 -47.54 -14.63
CA GLY A 288 -19.45 -48.00 -13.97
C GLY A 288 -18.35 -46.97 -14.09
N ASN A 289 -17.16 -47.40 -14.56
CA ASN A 289 -16.02 -46.48 -14.78
C ASN A 289 -15.95 -45.92 -16.22
N THR A 290 -16.98 -46.16 -17.02
CA THR A 290 -17.08 -45.61 -18.38
C THR A 290 -18.00 -44.35 -18.35
N LEU A 291 -17.48 -43.24 -18.85
CA LEU A 291 -18.18 -41.96 -18.97
C LEU A 291 -18.47 -41.71 -20.43
N LYS A 292 -19.73 -41.35 -20.75
CA LYS A 292 -20.07 -40.78 -22.04
C LYS A 292 -19.87 -39.28 -21.95
N VAL A 293 -19.00 -38.74 -22.80
CA VAL A 293 -18.61 -37.30 -22.74
C VAL A 293 -18.78 -36.64 -24.09
N THR A 294 -19.22 -35.35 -24.07
CA THR A 294 -19.11 -34.46 -25.20
C THR A 294 -17.85 -33.63 -25.03
N ARG A 295 -16.99 -33.70 -26.05
CA ARG A 295 -15.65 -33.12 -26.10
C ARG A 295 -15.64 -31.70 -26.61
N GLY A 296 -14.53 -31.00 -26.36
CA GLY A 296 -14.33 -29.63 -26.84
C GLY A 296 -15.33 -28.66 -26.24
N SER A 297 -15.82 -28.95 -25.04
CA SER A 297 -16.71 -28.05 -24.31
C SER A 297 -15.98 -26.73 -24.04
N ASP A 298 -16.74 -25.67 -23.89
CA ASP A 298 -16.24 -24.32 -23.62
C ASP A 298 -15.20 -23.81 -24.67
N ASN A 299 -15.32 -24.29 -25.92
CA ASN A 299 -14.40 -24.02 -27.04
C ASN A 299 -12.95 -24.48 -26.82
N THR A 300 -12.73 -25.45 -25.98
CA THR A 300 -11.44 -26.13 -25.90
C THR A 300 -11.20 -26.97 -27.16
N VAL A 301 -9.94 -27.17 -27.51
CA VAL A 301 -9.58 -27.95 -28.70
C VAL A 301 -9.58 -29.43 -28.35
N ILE A 302 -10.29 -30.22 -29.17
CA ILE A 302 -10.26 -31.68 -29.09
C ILE A 302 -8.85 -32.18 -29.41
N ALA A 303 -8.24 -32.92 -28.49
CA ALA A 303 -6.87 -33.40 -28.57
C ALA A 303 -6.75 -34.87 -28.15
N PRO A 304 -5.77 -35.65 -28.70
CA PRO A 304 -5.54 -37.00 -28.21
C PRO A 304 -4.98 -36.99 -26.77
N HIS A 305 -5.44 -37.92 -25.94
CA HIS A 305 -4.95 -38.06 -24.57
C HIS A 305 -4.48 -39.48 -24.33
N VAL A 306 -3.38 -39.61 -23.61
CA VAL A 306 -2.79 -40.92 -23.32
C VAL A 306 -3.37 -41.53 -22.05
N ASN A 307 -3.30 -42.87 -21.97
CA ASN A 307 -3.61 -43.60 -20.74
C ASN A 307 -2.78 -43.05 -19.57
N GLY A 308 -3.42 -42.81 -18.43
CA GLY A 308 -2.80 -42.21 -17.25
C GLY A 308 -2.92 -40.70 -17.16
N SER A 309 -3.40 -39.99 -18.22
CA SER A 309 -3.68 -38.54 -18.12
C SER A 309 -4.64 -38.25 -16.99
N ALA A 310 -4.33 -37.18 -16.21
CA ALA A 310 -5.13 -36.78 -15.07
C ALA A 310 -6.49 -36.23 -15.49
N VAL A 311 -7.55 -36.80 -14.90
CA VAL A 311 -8.92 -36.31 -15.02
C VAL A 311 -9.27 -35.44 -13.80
N LYS A 312 -9.61 -34.20 -14.02
CA LYS A 312 -9.96 -33.25 -12.96
C LYS A 312 -11.43 -32.88 -13.07
N THR A 313 -12.11 -32.76 -11.96
CA THR A 313 -13.47 -32.22 -11.92
C THR A 313 -13.42 -30.70 -11.88
N ILE A 314 -14.27 -30.03 -12.67
CA ILE A 314 -14.41 -28.59 -12.71
C ILE A 314 -15.50 -28.20 -11.72
N THR A 315 -15.17 -27.28 -10.83
CA THR A 315 -16.14 -26.70 -9.88
C THR A 315 -16.93 -25.56 -10.55
N SER A 316 -18.08 -25.20 -9.98
CA SER A 316 -18.87 -24.05 -10.48
C SER A 316 -18.10 -22.73 -10.48
N SER A 317 -17.09 -22.61 -9.65
CA SER A 317 -16.18 -21.45 -9.65
C SER A 317 -15.23 -21.43 -10.85
N ASP A 318 -14.88 -22.58 -11.39
CA ASP A 318 -14.00 -22.69 -12.56
C ASP A 318 -14.74 -22.41 -13.87
N ASN A 319 -16.07 -22.52 -13.88
CA ASN A 319 -16.94 -22.27 -15.04
C ASN A 319 -17.26 -20.79 -15.28
N ASN A 320 -16.83 -19.91 -14.43
CA ASN A 320 -17.03 -18.48 -14.67
C ASN A 320 -16.16 -18.01 -15.84
N LEU A 321 -16.78 -17.32 -16.82
CA LEU A 321 -16.10 -16.83 -18.02
C LEU A 321 -14.95 -15.87 -17.72
N ILE A 322 -15.11 -15.05 -16.66
CA ILE A 322 -14.06 -14.13 -16.17
C ILE A 322 -14.10 -14.11 -14.65
N GLN A 323 -12.95 -14.24 -14.05
CA GLN A 323 -12.75 -14.08 -12.60
C GLN A 323 -11.66 -13.02 -12.33
N ILE A 324 -11.73 -12.42 -11.14
CA ILE A 324 -10.68 -11.51 -10.69
C ILE A 324 -9.40 -12.33 -10.47
N GLY A 325 -8.34 -11.97 -11.17
CA GLY A 325 -7.05 -12.67 -11.15
C GLY A 325 -6.84 -13.63 -12.31
N ASP A 326 -7.82 -13.78 -13.21
CA ASP A 326 -7.64 -14.50 -14.46
C ASP A 326 -6.54 -13.86 -15.31
N ASP A 327 -5.69 -14.70 -15.90
CA ASP A 327 -4.66 -14.26 -16.85
C ASP A 327 -5.24 -14.16 -18.25
N PHE A 328 -5.21 -12.96 -18.81
CA PHE A 328 -5.65 -12.68 -20.19
C PHE A 328 -4.52 -12.72 -21.21
N GLY A 329 -3.34 -13.20 -20.81
CA GLY A 329 -2.16 -13.25 -21.69
C GLY A 329 -1.50 -11.90 -21.97
N PHE A 330 -1.91 -10.83 -21.28
CA PHE A 330 -1.29 -9.50 -21.37
C PHE A 330 -0.16 -9.29 -20.36
N GLY A 331 0.05 -10.24 -19.47
CA GLY A 331 1.14 -10.27 -18.51
C GLY A 331 2.43 -10.79 -19.11
N GLY A 332 2.88 -10.20 -20.20
CA GLY A 332 4.19 -10.50 -20.76
C GLY A 332 5.28 -10.12 -19.75
N SER A 333 6.04 -11.12 -19.29
CA SER A 333 7.26 -10.99 -18.49
C SER A 333 8.30 -10.15 -19.19
#